data_3c143ab855c00cc87b33322eca0dd993
#
_entry.id   3c143ab855c00cc87b33322eca0dd993
#
_cell.length_a   1.000
_cell.length_b   1.000
_cell.length_c   1.000
_cell.angle_alpha   90.00
_cell.angle_beta   90.00
_cell.angle_gamma   90.00
#
_symmetry.space_group_name_H-M   'P 1'
#
loop_
_entity.id
_entity.type
_entity.pdbx_description
1 polymer ?
#
loop_
_entity_poly.entity_id
_entity_poly.type
_entity_poly.pdbx_seq_one_letter_code
_entity_poly.pdbx_strand_id
1 'polypeptide(L)'
;VSVFVVDASLVVKWFVPEIHSEAAQRWLASSHEYVAPDLLFPEAGNAAWKKVRRDELTAAEAQRLVGDLERVAVESVPTQALLFDALALAIKADITVYDATYLTLAVRLDTAVVTGDDRLARRVAGHPALRRHVRSVLDFADE
;
A
#
# COMPACT_ATOMS: atom_id res chain seq x y z
N VAL A 1 0.02 -14.98 -12.99
CA VAL A 1 0.64 -13.67 -12.67
C VAL A 1 -0.40 -12.57 -12.76
N SER A 2 -0.57 -11.85 -11.68
CA SER A 2 -1.50 -10.73 -11.62
C SER A 2 -0.76 -9.45 -11.27
N VAL A 3 -1.39 -8.30 -11.54
CA VAL A 3 -0.91 -6.99 -11.11
C VAL A 3 -1.73 -6.56 -9.92
N PHE A 4 -1.08 -6.18 -8.82
CA PHE A 4 -1.74 -5.65 -7.63
C PHE A 4 -1.22 -4.27 -7.29
N VAL A 5 -2.09 -3.45 -6.72
CA VAL A 5 -1.68 -2.20 -6.10
C VAL A 5 -1.21 -2.52 -4.69
N VAL A 6 -0.12 -1.90 -4.25
CA VAL A 6 0.39 -2.08 -2.88
C VAL A 6 0.42 -0.74 -2.16
N ASP A 7 0.14 -0.76 -0.86
CA ASP A 7 0.23 0.44 -0.04
C ASP A 7 1.49 0.43 0.85
N ALA A 8 1.72 1.53 1.56
CA ALA A 8 2.90 1.68 2.39
C ALA A 8 2.94 0.67 3.55
N SER A 9 1.79 0.29 4.10
CA SER A 9 1.74 -0.67 5.22
C SER A 9 2.25 -2.04 4.81
N LEU A 10 1.99 -2.46 3.56
CA LEU A 10 2.52 -3.71 3.03
C LEU A 10 4.02 -3.60 2.75
N VAL A 11 4.41 -2.57 2.02
CA VAL A 11 5.79 -2.42 1.55
C VAL A 11 6.78 -2.29 2.71
N VAL A 12 6.41 -1.58 3.77
CA VAL A 12 7.24 -1.48 4.98
C VAL A 12 7.49 -2.87 5.59
N LYS A 13 6.51 -3.75 5.58
CA LYS A 13 6.65 -5.13 6.09
C LYS A 13 7.63 -5.98 5.27
N TRP A 14 7.90 -5.60 4.04
CA TRP A 14 8.91 -6.30 3.22
C TRP A 14 10.33 -6.07 3.76
N PHE A 15 10.57 -4.94 4.41
CA PHE A 15 11.92 -4.52 4.81
C PHE A 15 12.12 -4.42 6.32
N VAL A 16 11.05 -4.39 7.10
CA VAL A 16 11.11 -4.25 8.56
C VAL A 16 10.32 -5.38 9.21
N PRO A 17 10.93 -6.16 10.12
CA PRO A 17 10.21 -7.18 10.88
C PRO A 17 9.13 -6.55 11.75
N GLU A 18 7.90 -6.94 11.53
CA GLU A 18 6.75 -6.53 12.34
C GLU A 18 5.63 -7.55 12.17
N ILE A 19 4.45 -7.31 12.77
CA ILE A 19 3.33 -8.23 12.63
C ILE A 19 3.01 -8.44 11.15
N HIS A 20 2.76 -9.71 10.77
CA HIS A 20 2.41 -10.13 9.39
C HIS A 20 3.54 -9.98 8.36
N SER A 21 4.78 -9.77 8.79
CA SER A 21 5.92 -9.70 7.84
C SER A 21 6.10 -10.99 7.06
N GLU A 22 5.84 -12.16 7.67
CA GLU A 22 5.92 -13.43 6.94
C GLU A 22 4.90 -13.49 5.80
N ALA A 23 3.66 -13.05 6.06
CA ALA A 23 2.64 -12.98 5.03
C ALA A 23 3.05 -12.00 3.91
N ALA A 24 3.61 -10.84 4.28
CA ALA A 24 4.10 -9.86 3.32
C ALA A 24 5.22 -10.43 2.45
N GLN A 25 6.12 -11.24 3.01
CA GLN A 25 7.20 -11.87 2.27
C GLN A 25 6.68 -12.87 1.22
N ARG A 26 5.57 -13.53 1.47
CA ARG A 26 4.94 -14.40 0.46
C ARG A 26 4.54 -13.61 -0.78
N TRP A 27 3.97 -12.42 -0.57
CA TRP A 27 3.63 -11.53 -1.69
C TRP A 27 4.88 -11.10 -2.45
N LEU A 28 5.91 -10.66 -1.73
CA LEU A 28 7.17 -10.22 -2.34
C LEU A 28 7.85 -11.33 -3.15
N ALA A 29 7.83 -12.56 -2.64
CA ALA A 29 8.47 -13.71 -3.28
C ALA A 29 7.64 -14.29 -4.45
N SER A 30 6.40 -13.82 -4.64
CA SER A 30 5.53 -14.30 -5.70
C SER A 30 5.95 -13.78 -7.07
N SER A 31 5.32 -14.32 -8.11
CA SER A 31 5.51 -13.85 -9.48
C SER A 31 4.58 -12.68 -9.85
N HIS A 32 3.78 -12.19 -8.91
CA HIS A 32 2.92 -11.03 -9.16
C HIS A 32 3.73 -9.77 -9.42
N GLU A 33 3.15 -8.87 -10.17
CA GLU A 33 3.71 -7.54 -10.42
C GLU A 33 2.99 -6.53 -9.53
N TYR A 34 3.71 -5.49 -9.12
CA TYR A 34 3.21 -4.50 -8.18
C TYR A 34 3.29 -3.10 -8.75
N VAL A 35 2.26 -2.32 -8.46
CA VAL A 35 2.15 -0.93 -8.87
C VAL A 35 1.63 -0.11 -7.68
N ALA A 36 1.99 1.15 -7.61
CA ALA A 36 1.50 2.05 -6.56
C ALA A 36 1.51 3.49 -7.05
N PRO A 37 0.64 4.35 -6.49
CA PRO A 37 0.83 5.79 -6.65
C PRO A 37 2.17 6.21 -6.02
N ASP A 38 2.78 7.25 -6.54
CA ASP A 38 4.04 7.73 -5.96
C ASP A 38 3.88 8.31 -4.56
N LEU A 39 2.66 8.51 -4.09
CA LEU A 39 2.29 8.75 -2.69
C LEU A 39 2.88 7.69 -1.75
N LEU A 40 3.10 6.49 -2.24
CA LEU A 40 3.68 5.38 -1.48
C LEU A 40 4.99 5.79 -0.80
N PHE A 41 5.85 6.50 -1.50
CA PHE A 41 7.18 6.82 -1.00
C PHE A 41 7.17 7.76 0.19
N PRO A 42 6.50 8.94 0.16
CA PRO A 42 6.40 9.76 1.36
C PRO A 42 5.63 9.09 2.50
N GLU A 43 4.63 8.28 2.21
CA GLU A 43 3.92 7.54 3.26
C GLU A 43 4.83 6.52 3.94
N ALA A 44 5.60 5.77 3.17
CA ALA A 44 6.56 4.81 3.74
C ALA A 44 7.67 5.53 4.53
N GLY A 45 8.14 6.67 4.03
CA GLY A 45 9.08 7.51 4.75
C GLY A 45 8.51 8.00 6.08
N ASN A 46 7.25 8.40 6.10
CA ASN A 46 6.58 8.81 7.34
C ASN A 46 6.40 7.65 8.31
N ALA A 47 6.13 6.46 7.81
CA ALA A 47 6.06 5.25 8.64
C ALA A 47 7.42 4.95 9.30
N ALA A 48 8.51 5.11 8.55
CA ALA A 48 9.87 4.97 9.08
C ALA A 48 10.15 6.00 10.18
N TRP A 49 9.77 7.26 9.97
CA TRP A 49 9.91 8.31 10.96
C TRP A 49 9.16 7.99 12.26
N LYS A 50 7.91 7.50 12.15
CA LYS A 50 7.13 7.10 13.33
C LYS A 50 7.83 5.98 14.11
N LYS A 51 8.45 5.03 13.41
CA LYS A 51 9.18 3.94 14.06
C LYS A 51 10.40 4.43 14.81
N VAL A 52 11.10 5.43 14.29
CA VAL A 52 12.21 6.07 15.00
C VAL A 52 11.70 6.76 16.27
N ARG A 53 10.60 7.49 16.17
CA ARG A 53 10.01 8.16 17.34
C ARG A 53 9.58 7.20 18.44
N ARG A 54 9.21 5.97 18.10
CA ARG A 54 8.77 4.94 19.04
C ARG A 54 9.92 4.04 19.50
N ASP A 55 11.16 4.38 19.16
CA ASP A 55 12.34 3.58 19.44
C ASP A 55 12.27 2.15 18.87
N GLU A 56 11.50 1.95 17.80
CA GLU A 56 11.41 0.67 17.09
C GLU A 56 12.52 0.52 16.06
N LEU A 57 13.02 1.64 15.51
CA LEU A 57 14.15 1.70 14.57
C LEU A 57 15.11 2.78 15.00
N THR A 58 16.40 2.57 14.71
CA THR A 58 17.39 3.65 14.75
C THR A 58 17.24 4.53 13.50
N ALA A 59 17.80 5.73 13.56
CA ALA A 59 17.83 6.62 12.39
C ALA A 59 18.51 5.96 11.20
N ALA A 60 19.61 5.22 11.43
CA ALA A 60 20.34 4.52 10.38
C ALA A 60 19.48 3.42 9.74
N GLU A 61 18.71 2.67 10.54
CA GLU A 61 17.81 1.65 10.04
C GLU A 61 16.68 2.25 9.20
N ALA A 62 16.11 3.38 9.63
CA ALA A 62 15.08 4.09 8.87
C ALA A 62 15.62 4.60 7.54
N GLN A 63 16.84 5.14 7.51
CA GLN A 63 17.50 5.58 6.27
C GLN A 63 17.73 4.40 5.33
N ARG A 64 18.11 3.25 5.86
CA ARG A 64 18.28 2.01 5.05
C ARG A 64 16.95 1.58 4.45
N LEU A 65 15.86 1.64 5.20
CA LEU A 65 14.53 1.32 4.70
C LEU A 65 14.19 2.19 3.49
N VAL A 66 14.40 3.49 3.58
CA VAL A 66 14.12 4.42 2.48
C VAL A 66 15.02 4.13 1.28
N GLY A 67 16.29 3.79 1.51
CA GLY A 67 17.20 3.37 0.44
C GLY A 67 16.73 2.10 -0.27
N ASP A 68 16.20 1.15 0.48
CA ASP A 68 15.64 -0.09 -0.10
C ASP A 68 14.40 0.20 -0.93
N LEU A 69 13.57 1.16 -0.53
CA LEU A 69 12.40 1.56 -1.29
C LEU A 69 12.74 2.10 -2.68
N GLU A 70 13.90 2.73 -2.84
CA GLU A 70 14.34 3.25 -4.14
C GLU A 70 14.59 2.12 -5.15
N ARG A 71 14.83 0.91 -4.65
CA ARG A 71 15.18 -0.26 -5.47
C ARG A 71 14.08 -1.32 -5.52
N VAL A 72 12.96 -1.07 -4.85
CA VAL A 72 11.85 -2.03 -4.83
C VAL A 72 11.21 -2.14 -6.22
N ALA A 73 10.83 -3.35 -6.58
CA ALA A 73 10.20 -3.64 -7.88
C ALA A 73 8.71 -3.31 -7.85
N VAL A 74 8.39 -2.03 -7.64
CA VAL A 74 7.03 -1.49 -7.68
C VAL A 74 6.99 -0.39 -8.74
N GLU A 75 6.13 -0.57 -9.74
CA GLU A 75 5.93 0.46 -10.75
C GLU A 75 5.20 1.65 -10.13
N SER A 76 5.73 2.84 -10.32
CA SER A 76 5.18 4.06 -9.75
C SER A 76 4.28 4.78 -10.75
N VAL A 77 3.10 5.21 -10.27
CA VAL A 77 2.16 6.02 -11.04
C VAL A 77 2.08 7.39 -10.38
N PRO A 78 2.18 8.50 -11.15
CA PRO A 78 2.06 9.83 -10.56
C PRO A 78 0.72 10.01 -9.87
N THR A 79 0.74 10.37 -8.59
CA THR A 79 -0.48 10.65 -7.82
C THR A 79 -1.31 11.75 -8.48
N GLN A 80 -0.66 12.75 -9.07
CA GLN A 80 -1.33 13.82 -9.78
C GLN A 80 -2.25 13.30 -10.89
N ALA A 81 -1.86 12.23 -11.59
CA ALA A 81 -2.66 11.63 -12.65
C ALA A 81 -3.94 10.95 -12.12
N LEU A 82 -4.00 10.64 -10.83
CA LEU A 82 -5.13 9.99 -10.18
C LEU A 82 -6.02 10.97 -9.42
N LEU A 83 -5.56 12.19 -9.20
CA LEU A 83 -6.12 13.10 -8.21
C LEU A 83 -7.58 13.49 -8.50
N PHE A 84 -7.92 13.75 -9.76
CA PHE A 84 -9.28 14.15 -10.13
C PHE A 84 -10.29 13.08 -9.72
N ASP A 85 -10.06 11.83 -10.12
CA ASP A 85 -10.96 10.71 -9.79
C ASP A 85 -10.87 10.33 -8.31
N ALA A 86 -9.69 10.46 -7.70
CA ALA A 86 -9.51 10.20 -6.27
C ALA A 86 -10.33 11.16 -5.42
N LEU A 87 -10.36 12.45 -5.76
CA LEU A 87 -11.18 13.42 -5.03
C LEU A 87 -12.67 13.08 -5.15
N ALA A 88 -13.15 12.75 -6.36
CA ALA A 88 -14.54 12.35 -6.56
C ALA A 88 -14.90 11.13 -5.72
N LEU A 89 -14.02 10.12 -5.68
CA LEU A 89 -14.24 8.93 -4.88
C LEU A 89 -14.21 9.23 -3.38
N ALA A 90 -13.29 10.07 -2.93
CA ALA A 90 -13.17 10.46 -1.54
C ALA A 90 -14.44 11.14 -1.03
N ILE A 91 -15.02 12.03 -1.84
CA ILE A 91 -16.27 12.72 -1.50
C ILE A 91 -17.44 11.73 -1.44
N LYS A 92 -17.53 10.84 -2.43
CA LYS A 92 -18.63 9.88 -2.52
C LYS A 92 -18.59 8.84 -1.40
N ALA A 93 -17.40 8.35 -1.06
CA ALA A 93 -17.23 7.26 -0.08
C ALA A 93 -16.91 7.76 1.33
N ASP A 94 -16.71 9.06 1.50
CA ASP A 94 -16.32 9.68 2.77
C ASP A 94 -15.04 9.07 3.34
N ILE A 95 -14.01 9.01 2.48
CA ILE A 95 -12.67 8.56 2.83
C ILE A 95 -11.66 9.66 2.47
N THR A 96 -10.44 9.54 2.96
CA THR A 96 -9.39 10.52 2.60
C THR A 96 -9.04 10.42 1.13
N VAL A 97 -8.53 11.51 0.57
CA VAL A 97 -7.98 11.51 -0.80
C VAL A 97 -6.79 10.54 -0.88
N TYR A 98 -6.03 10.38 0.19
CA TYR A 98 -4.90 9.46 0.24
C TYR A 98 -5.36 8.01 0.02
N ASP A 99 -6.35 7.54 0.77
CA ASP A 99 -6.92 6.21 0.59
C ASP A 99 -7.58 6.08 -0.78
N ALA A 100 -8.31 7.11 -1.21
CA ALA A 100 -8.97 7.12 -2.51
C ALA A 100 -7.98 7.04 -3.68
N THR A 101 -6.78 7.55 -3.52
CA THR A 101 -5.74 7.50 -4.56
C THR A 101 -5.33 6.05 -4.85
N TYR A 102 -5.11 5.25 -3.82
CA TYR A 102 -4.81 3.82 -3.99
C TYR A 102 -5.99 3.07 -4.61
N LEU A 103 -7.20 3.33 -4.12
CA LEU A 103 -8.40 2.68 -4.63
C LEU A 103 -8.70 3.05 -6.08
N THR A 104 -8.49 4.31 -6.45
CA THR A 104 -8.67 4.76 -7.83
C THR A 104 -7.76 3.98 -8.78
N LEU A 105 -6.49 3.78 -8.39
CA LEU A 105 -5.57 3.01 -9.21
C LEU A 105 -6.02 1.54 -9.31
N ALA A 106 -6.45 0.95 -8.21
CA ALA A 106 -6.95 -0.43 -8.21
C ALA A 106 -8.19 -0.59 -9.08
N VAL A 107 -9.12 0.36 -9.03
CA VAL A 107 -10.32 0.36 -9.86
C VAL A 107 -9.95 0.45 -11.34
N ARG A 108 -9.06 1.36 -11.71
CA ARG A 108 -8.62 1.53 -13.10
C ARG A 108 -7.98 0.27 -13.68
N LEU A 109 -7.24 -0.47 -12.86
CA LEU A 109 -6.56 -1.69 -13.26
C LEU A 109 -7.41 -2.94 -13.04
N ASP A 110 -8.63 -2.78 -12.55
CA ASP A 110 -9.53 -3.89 -12.18
C ASP A 110 -8.83 -4.91 -11.28
N THR A 111 -8.16 -4.42 -10.26
CA THR A 111 -7.44 -5.24 -9.29
C THR A 111 -7.74 -4.77 -7.86
N ALA A 112 -6.91 -5.15 -6.91
CA ALA A 112 -7.07 -4.79 -5.52
C ALA A 112 -5.80 -4.14 -4.96
N VAL A 113 -5.98 -3.32 -3.93
CA VAL A 113 -4.90 -2.83 -3.08
C VAL A 113 -4.61 -3.93 -2.06
N VAL A 114 -3.40 -4.47 -2.08
CA VAL A 114 -2.94 -5.38 -1.02
C VAL A 114 -2.39 -4.52 0.10
N THR A 115 -3.00 -4.62 1.27
CA THR A 115 -2.66 -3.80 2.43
C THR A 115 -2.14 -4.63 3.58
N GLY A 116 -1.18 -4.08 4.33
CA GLY A 116 -0.54 -4.76 5.44
C GLY A 116 -1.32 -4.71 6.75
N ASP A 117 -2.39 -3.92 6.82
CA ASP A 117 -3.27 -3.81 7.99
C ASP A 117 -4.73 -3.85 7.57
N ASP A 118 -5.66 -3.76 8.53
CA ASP A 118 -7.09 -3.83 8.25
C ASP A 118 -7.77 -2.45 8.15
N ARG A 119 -7.00 -1.37 8.25
CA ARG A 119 -7.55 -0.01 8.31
C ARG A 119 -8.34 0.35 7.06
N LEU A 120 -7.77 0.12 5.87
CA LEU A 120 -8.43 0.45 4.62
C LEU A 120 -9.69 -0.40 4.41
N ALA A 121 -9.61 -1.70 4.71
CA ALA A 121 -10.75 -2.60 4.59
C ALA A 121 -11.92 -2.15 5.48
N ARG A 122 -11.62 -1.72 6.71
CA ARG A 122 -12.64 -1.20 7.63
C ARG A 122 -13.30 0.08 7.10
N ARG A 123 -12.51 0.97 6.51
CA ARG A 123 -13.03 2.25 5.98
C ARG A 123 -13.99 2.06 4.82
N VAL A 124 -13.80 1.02 4.02
CA VAL A 124 -14.67 0.75 2.87
C VAL A 124 -15.68 -0.36 3.13
N ALA A 125 -15.79 -0.85 4.38
CA ALA A 125 -16.68 -1.97 4.73
C ALA A 125 -18.14 -1.70 4.36
N GLY A 126 -18.58 -0.45 4.43
CA GLY A 126 -19.93 -0.03 4.05
C GLY A 126 -20.12 0.22 2.55
N HIS A 127 -19.10 0.01 1.72
CA HIS A 127 -19.13 0.30 0.29
C HIS A 127 -18.83 -0.97 -0.51
N PRO A 128 -19.84 -1.81 -0.82
CA PRO A 128 -19.62 -3.11 -1.47
C PRO A 128 -18.83 -3.02 -2.79
N ALA A 129 -19.03 -1.95 -3.55
CA ALA A 129 -18.32 -1.74 -4.81
C ALA A 129 -16.81 -1.50 -4.61
N LEU A 130 -16.39 -1.05 -3.43
CA LEU A 130 -14.99 -0.79 -3.12
C LEU A 130 -14.33 -1.96 -2.39
N ARG A 131 -15.09 -2.73 -1.61
CA ARG A 131 -14.52 -3.83 -0.81
C ARG A 131 -13.75 -4.84 -1.66
N ARG A 132 -14.23 -5.11 -2.86
CA ARG A 132 -13.56 -6.06 -3.77
C ARG A 132 -12.22 -5.55 -4.28
N HIS A 133 -11.93 -4.28 -4.10
CA HIS A 133 -10.67 -3.65 -4.49
C HIS A 133 -9.67 -3.54 -3.33
N VAL A 134 -9.95 -4.20 -2.21
CA VAL A 134 -9.06 -4.26 -1.05
C VAL A 134 -8.80 -5.72 -0.70
N ARG A 135 -7.54 -6.08 -0.53
CA ARG A 135 -7.13 -7.42 -0.13
C ARG A 135 -6.16 -7.35 1.04
N SER A 136 -6.41 -8.15 2.05
CA SER A 136 -5.50 -8.25 3.19
C SER A 136 -4.21 -8.95 2.78
N VAL A 137 -3.10 -8.56 3.40
CA VAL A 137 -1.82 -9.27 3.28
C VAL A 137 -1.97 -10.75 3.66
N LEU A 138 -2.94 -11.09 4.51
CA LEU A 138 -3.19 -12.46 4.95
C LEU A 138 -3.90 -13.30 3.88
N ASP A 139 -4.48 -12.68 2.88
CA ASP A 139 -5.26 -13.36 1.83
C ASP A 139 -4.43 -13.50 0.56
N PHE A 140 -3.32 -14.23 0.66
CA PHE A 140 -2.42 -14.45 -0.47
C PHE A 140 -3.13 -15.22 -1.60
N ALA A 141 -2.88 -14.78 -2.84
CA ALA A 141 -3.37 -15.42 -4.06
C ALA A 141 -2.20 -15.87 -4.92
N ASP A 142 -2.20 -17.14 -5.31
CA ASP A 142 -1.13 -17.73 -6.13
C ASP A 142 -1.26 -17.41 -7.62
N GLU A 143 -2.36 -16.86 -8.05
CA GLU A 143 -2.70 -16.63 -9.45
C GLU A 143 -1.86 -15.57 -10.15
#